data_46500d0dea4fc32b885e8afe9f672516
#
_entry.id   46500d0dea4fc32b885e8afe9f672516
#
_cell.length_a   1.000
_cell.length_b   1.000
_cell.length_c   1.000
_cell.angle_alpha   90.00
_cell.angle_beta   90.00
_cell.angle_gamma   90.00
#
_symmetry.space_group_name_H-M   'P 1'
#
loop_
_entity.id
_entity.type
_entity.pdbx_description
1 polymer ?
#
loop_
_entity_poly.entity_id
_entity_poly.type
_entity_poly.pdbx_seq_one_letter_code
_entity_poly.pdbx_strand_id
1 'polypeptide(L)'
;MVAPPDNDVIWARSLHHSHNGSPALGGVSLGVRDGEILAVTGPRGSGKTTLLHCLSGQLVPAQGEVWFNSVPVHTMGPRLRERLRRDKFGWIAPEPQLVPELNTWENTALPLLLRGVSHREAKKAAMEWLERLDIGTCAKKRPHTLQQSQRQRISVARALTTAPAVIFADEPTATLHRTDRTHVLRTLTSAARSHGITVVLATHDAEIAALADRAVPLLDGRRVATVALPAKTDTEGRAACSLSV
;
A
#
# COMPACT_ATOMS: atom_id res chain seq x y z
N MET A 1 15.22 -0.67 25.62
CA MET A 1 14.56 -0.64 24.28
C MET A 1 15.61 -1.04 23.25
N VAL A 2 15.34 -2.07 22.46
CA VAL A 2 16.22 -2.44 21.35
C VAL A 2 15.82 -1.53 20.18
N ALA A 3 16.76 -0.77 19.64
CA ALA A 3 16.55 0.09 18.49
C ALA A 3 16.11 -0.76 17.27
N PRO A 4 15.25 -0.23 16.37
CA PRO A 4 14.93 -0.92 15.12
C PRO A 4 16.21 -1.13 14.29
N PRO A 5 16.27 -2.17 13.45
CA PRO A 5 17.36 -2.37 12.50
C PRO A 5 17.54 -1.15 11.59
N ASP A 6 18.78 -0.78 11.28
CA ASP A 6 19.12 0.46 10.54
C ASP A 6 18.51 0.57 9.14
N ASN A 7 18.06 -0.55 8.54
CA ASN A 7 17.51 -0.60 7.19
C ASN A 7 15.98 -0.74 7.12
N ASP A 8 15.28 -0.78 8.25
CA ASP A 8 13.83 -0.92 8.28
C ASP A 8 13.14 0.45 8.35
N VAL A 9 12.39 0.80 7.29
CA VAL A 9 11.57 2.02 7.26
C VAL A 9 10.34 1.90 8.17
N ILE A 10 9.77 0.69 8.27
CA ILE A 10 8.74 0.34 9.24
C ILE A 10 9.24 -0.84 10.07
N TRP A 11 9.14 -0.72 11.37
CA TRP A 11 9.44 -1.81 12.28
C TRP A 11 8.33 -1.96 13.32
N ALA A 12 7.91 -3.19 13.56
CA ALA A 12 6.87 -3.54 14.52
C ALA A 12 7.33 -4.70 15.40
N ARG A 13 7.07 -4.59 16.70
CA ARG A 13 7.44 -5.59 17.68
C ARG A 13 6.26 -5.96 18.56
N SER A 14 5.96 -7.26 18.64
CA SER A 14 4.98 -7.87 19.56
C SER A 14 3.64 -7.13 19.57
N LEU A 15 3.08 -6.86 18.38
CA LEU A 15 1.80 -6.14 18.26
C LEU A 15 0.65 -7.01 18.74
N HIS A 16 -0.09 -6.51 19.72
CA HIS A 16 -1.37 -7.08 20.19
C HIS A 16 -2.47 -6.06 19.98
N HIS A 17 -3.61 -6.51 19.47
CA HIS A 17 -4.80 -5.68 19.34
C HIS A 17 -6.06 -6.55 19.35
N SER A 18 -7.14 -6.02 19.93
CA SER A 18 -8.45 -6.66 19.96
C SER A 18 -9.54 -5.70 19.55
N HIS A 19 -10.53 -6.18 18.81
CA HIS A 19 -11.75 -5.43 18.47
C HIS A 19 -12.90 -5.95 19.30
N ASN A 20 -13.48 -5.12 20.17
CA ASN A 20 -14.62 -5.48 21.02
C ASN A 20 -14.39 -6.81 21.79
N GLY A 21 -13.18 -7.02 22.31
CA GLY A 21 -12.82 -8.22 23.05
C GLY A 21 -12.36 -9.40 22.19
N SER A 22 -12.57 -9.39 20.88
CA SER A 22 -12.07 -10.43 19.96
C SER A 22 -10.63 -10.13 19.54
N PRO A 23 -9.67 -11.06 19.77
CA PRO A 23 -8.27 -10.85 19.40
C PRO A 23 -8.12 -10.76 17.88
N ALA A 24 -7.44 -9.71 17.41
CA ALA A 24 -7.15 -9.47 16.00
C ALA A 24 -5.64 -9.58 15.69
N LEU A 25 -4.77 -9.24 16.66
CA LEU A 25 -3.32 -9.42 16.57
C LEU A 25 -2.82 -10.03 17.88
N GLY A 26 -1.98 -11.07 17.80
CA GLY A 26 -1.47 -11.85 18.91
C GLY A 26 0.07 -11.92 18.92
N GLY A 27 0.76 -10.77 19.05
CA GLY A 27 2.22 -10.72 19.16
C GLY A 27 2.95 -10.65 17.81
N VAL A 28 2.39 -9.98 16.81
CA VAL A 28 3.00 -9.86 15.48
C VAL A 28 4.24 -8.96 15.51
N SER A 29 5.35 -9.47 14.97
CA SER A 29 6.59 -8.72 14.78
C SER A 29 7.05 -8.81 13.34
N LEU A 30 7.41 -7.68 12.73
CA LEU A 30 7.95 -7.62 11.36
C LEU A 30 8.74 -6.32 11.15
N GLY A 31 9.66 -6.37 10.19
CA GLY A 31 10.33 -5.19 9.64
C GLY A 31 10.03 -5.08 8.16
N VAL A 32 10.01 -3.87 7.62
CA VAL A 32 9.86 -3.56 6.20
C VAL A 32 11.03 -2.66 5.80
N ARG A 33 11.81 -3.11 4.83
CA ARG A 33 12.97 -2.37 4.35
C ARG A 33 12.55 -1.20 3.46
N ASP A 34 13.42 -0.21 3.37
CA ASP A 34 13.20 0.90 2.44
C ASP A 34 13.13 0.42 0.99
N GLY A 35 12.13 0.87 0.24
CA GLY A 35 11.86 0.45 -1.15
C GLY A 35 11.33 -0.99 -1.31
N GLU A 36 11.15 -1.76 -0.23
CA GLU A 36 10.60 -3.12 -0.29
C GLU A 36 9.10 -3.11 -0.60
N ILE A 37 8.67 -4.07 -1.42
CA ILE A 37 7.26 -4.44 -1.56
C ILE A 37 7.02 -5.68 -0.71
N LEU A 38 6.38 -5.49 0.46
CA LEU A 38 6.03 -6.56 1.39
C LEU A 38 4.57 -6.98 1.22
N ALA A 39 4.31 -8.27 1.00
CA ALA A 39 2.96 -8.81 1.05
C ALA A 39 2.64 -9.37 2.45
N VAL A 40 1.53 -8.94 3.03
CA VAL A 40 0.92 -9.55 4.20
C VAL A 40 -0.20 -10.46 3.70
N THR A 41 -0.03 -11.78 3.83
CA THR A 41 -0.95 -12.77 3.27
C THR A 41 -1.75 -13.48 4.36
N GLY A 42 -2.89 -14.06 3.99
CA GLY A 42 -3.72 -14.85 4.91
C GLY A 42 -5.21 -14.78 4.57
N PRO A 43 -6.03 -15.67 5.15
CA PRO A 43 -7.47 -15.69 4.91
C PRO A 43 -8.16 -14.40 5.39
N ARG A 44 -9.42 -14.22 5.01
CA ARG A 44 -10.24 -13.13 5.56
C ARG A 44 -10.34 -13.31 7.09
N GLY A 45 -10.29 -12.19 7.83
CA GLY A 45 -10.30 -12.21 9.29
C GLY A 45 -8.94 -12.53 9.96
N SER A 46 -7.87 -12.82 9.22
CA SER A 46 -6.56 -13.15 9.81
C SER A 46 -5.81 -11.98 10.48
N GLY A 47 -6.38 -10.76 10.47
CA GLY A 47 -5.77 -9.59 11.11
C GLY A 47 -4.96 -8.67 10.17
N LYS A 48 -4.92 -8.92 8.85
CA LYS A 48 -4.15 -8.12 7.87
C LYS A 48 -4.49 -6.62 7.92
N THR A 49 -5.77 -6.27 7.79
CA THR A 49 -6.24 -4.87 7.87
C THR A 49 -5.86 -4.22 9.20
N THR A 50 -6.04 -4.93 10.31
CA THR A 50 -5.68 -4.45 11.65
C THR A 50 -4.17 -4.20 11.75
N LEU A 51 -3.35 -5.10 11.18
CA LEU A 51 -1.90 -4.91 11.12
C LEU A 51 -1.55 -3.64 10.33
N LEU A 52 -2.09 -3.47 9.12
CA LEU A 52 -1.84 -2.27 8.31
C LEU A 52 -2.26 -0.99 9.06
N HIS A 53 -3.40 -1.01 9.76
CA HIS A 53 -3.85 0.13 10.57
C HIS A 53 -2.91 0.43 11.74
N CYS A 54 -2.35 -0.60 12.39
CA CYS A 54 -1.34 -0.38 13.44
C CYS A 54 -0.04 0.19 12.85
N LEU A 55 0.47 -0.38 11.76
CA LEU A 55 1.70 0.07 11.10
C LEU A 55 1.60 1.51 10.60
N SER A 56 0.45 1.91 10.07
CA SER A 56 0.19 3.27 9.58
C SER A 56 -0.16 4.27 10.68
N GLY A 57 -0.27 3.83 11.94
CA GLY A 57 -0.69 4.68 13.06
C GLY A 57 -2.16 5.12 13.00
N GLN A 58 -3.00 4.46 12.21
CA GLN A 58 -4.46 4.64 12.27
C GLN A 58 -5.02 4.06 13.57
N LEU A 59 -4.51 2.87 13.97
CA LEU A 59 -4.78 2.27 15.26
C LEU A 59 -3.52 2.32 16.13
N VAL A 60 -3.71 2.52 17.44
CA VAL A 60 -2.67 2.28 18.43
C VAL A 60 -2.80 0.84 18.87
N PRO A 61 -1.74 0.01 18.79
CA PRO A 61 -1.79 -1.33 19.32
C PRO A 61 -2.03 -1.32 20.83
N ALA A 62 -2.74 -2.32 21.36
CA ALA A 62 -2.96 -2.45 22.80
C ALA A 62 -1.65 -2.76 23.54
N GLN A 63 -0.75 -3.50 22.89
CA GLN A 63 0.62 -3.77 23.35
C GLN A 63 1.55 -3.86 22.14
N GLY A 64 2.84 -3.63 22.38
CA GLY A 64 3.86 -3.67 21.35
C GLY A 64 4.22 -2.29 20.82
N GLU A 65 5.09 -2.25 19.86
CA GLU A 65 5.75 -1.03 19.36
C GLU A 65 5.67 -0.96 17.84
N VAL A 66 5.45 0.25 17.31
CA VAL A 66 5.55 0.56 15.88
C VAL A 66 6.48 1.73 15.71
N TRP A 67 7.41 1.62 14.78
CA TRP A 67 8.42 2.62 14.47
C TRP A 67 8.40 2.94 12.98
N PHE A 68 8.60 4.20 12.63
CA PHE A 68 8.80 4.68 11.27
C PHE A 68 10.08 5.51 11.23
N ASN A 69 11.07 5.11 10.44
CA ASN A 69 12.40 5.76 10.37
C ASN A 69 12.95 6.07 11.77
N SER A 70 12.99 5.07 12.64
CA SER A 70 13.47 5.18 14.04
C SER A 70 12.66 6.12 14.94
N VAL A 71 11.49 6.59 14.50
CA VAL A 71 10.58 7.41 15.31
C VAL A 71 9.41 6.56 15.81
N PRO A 72 9.13 6.53 17.13
CA PRO A 72 8.07 5.67 17.70
C PRO A 72 6.67 6.21 17.39
N VAL A 73 5.95 5.54 16.49
CA VAL A 73 4.59 5.93 16.06
C VAL A 73 3.56 5.65 17.16
N HIS A 74 3.73 4.53 17.89
CA HIS A 74 2.80 4.09 18.94
C HIS A 74 2.68 5.07 20.12
N THR A 75 3.70 5.91 20.37
CA THR A 75 3.69 6.92 21.43
C THR A 75 3.21 8.29 20.97
N MET A 76 3.03 8.50 19.66
CA MET A 76 2.57 9.77 19.11
C MET A 76 1.12 10.08 19.51
N GLY A 77 0.84 11.34 19.84
CA GLY A 77 -0.53 11.83 19.98
C GLY A 77 -1.29 11.82 18.65
N PRO A 78 -2.64 11.89 18.68
CA PRO A 78 -3.47 11.77 17.47
C PRO A 78 -3.10 12.73 16.35
N ARG A 79 -2.82 14.00 16.67
CA ARG A 79 -2.44 15.04 15.68
C ARG A 79 -1.13 14.73 14.97
N LEU A 80 -0.13 14.19 15.70
CA LEU A 80 1.15 13.83 15.09
C LEU A 80 1.03 12.62 14.18
N ARG A 81 0.23 11.60 14.57
CA ARG A 81 -0.06 10.45 13.69
C ARG A 81 -0.82 10.86 12.44
N GLU A 82 -1.78 11.79 12.56
CA GLU A 82 -2.51 12.32 11.40
C GLU A 82 -1.56 13.05 10.44
N ARG A 83 -0.69 13.92 10.97
CA ARG A 83 0.34 14.61 10.17
C ARG A 83 1.28 13.61 9.50
N LEU A 84 1.76 12.59 10.22
CA LEU A 84 2.61 11.54 9.65
C LEU A 84 1.93 10.84 8.48
N ARG A 85 0.66 10.41 8.65
CA ARG A 85 -0.12 9.77 7.57
C ARG A 85 -0.28 10.68 6.37
N ARG A 86 -0.66 11.94 6.58
CA ARG A 86 -0.83 12.91 5.51
C ARG A 86 0.46 13.18 4.74
N ASP A 87 1.58 13.28 5.45
CA ASP A 87 2.84 13.77 4.88
C ASP A 87 3.72 12.63 4.32
N LYS A 88 3.61 11.42 4.85
CA LYS A 88 4.53 10.31 4.56
C LYS A 88 3.86 9.05 4.01
N PHE A 89 2.56 8.87 4.22
CA PHE A 89 1.89 7.62 3.89
C PHE A 89 0.84 7.81 2.80
N GLY A 90 0.76 6.82 1.89
CA GLY A 90 -0.37 6.62 0.98
C GLY A 90 -1.25 5.48 1.51
N TRP A 91 -2.57 5.59 1.30
CA TRP A 91 -3.52 4.55 1.68
C TRP A 91 -4.39 4.15 0.51
N ILE A 92 -4.46 2.85 0.23
CA ILE A 92 -5.35 2.25 -0.77
C ILE A 92 -6.26 1.26 -0.02
N ALA A 93 -7.54 1.58 0.05
CA ALA A 93 -8.55 0.74 0.69
C ALA A 93 -9.14 -0.29 -0.28
N PRO A 94 -9.77 -1.38 0.21
CA PRO A 94 -10.49 -2.35 -0.61
C PRO A 94 -11.61 -1.70 -1.43
N GLU A 95 -12.31 -0.75 -0.81
CA GLU A 95 -13.31 0.10 -1.45
C GLU A 95 -12.80 1.54 -1.53
N PRO A 96 -12.81 2.16 -2.73
CA PRO A 96 -12.33 3.52 -2.90
C PRO A 96 -13.15 4.53 -2.09
N GLN A 97 -12.49 5.19 -1.14
CA GLN A 97 -13.08 6.26 -0.33
C GLN A 97 -12.91 7.60 -1.08
N LEU A 98 -13.71 7.82 -2.12
CA LEU A 98 -13.69 9.06 -2.91
C LEU A 98 -14.69 10.06 -2.33
N VAL A 99 -14.33 11.34 -2.34
CA VAL A 99 -15.22 12.46 -1.95
C VAL A 99 -16.25 12.67 -3.07
N PRO A 100 -17.56 12.49 -2.82
CA PRO A 100 -18.59 12.49 -3.86
C PRO A 100 -18.73 13.84 -4.59
N GLU A 101 -18.46 14.94 -3.89
CA GLU A 101 -18.57 16.31 -4.38
C GLU A 101 -17.44 16.71 -5.31
N LEU A 102 -16.28 16.02 -5.19
CA LEU A 102 -15.09 16.27 -6.00
C LEU A 102 -15.11 15.41 -7.26
N ASN A 103 -14.61 15.97 -8.35
CA ASN A 103 -14.38 15.19 -9.57
C ASN A 103 -13.12 14.31 -9.43
N THR A 104 -12.78 13.56 -10.48
CA THR A 104 -11.67 12.61 -10.49
C THR A 104 -10.32 13.24 -10.22
N TRP A 105 -9.95 14.34 -10.92
CA TRP A 105 -8.65 14.96 -10.70
C TRP A 105 -8.57 15.66 -9.32
N GLU A 106 -9.67 16.21 -8.81
CA GLU A 106 -9.74 16.83 -7.48
C GLU A 106 -9.57 15.77 -6.37
N ASN A 107 -10.24 14.62 -6.51
CA ASN A 107 -10.03 13.47 -5.60
C ASN A 107 -8.58 13.00 -5.60
N THR A 108 -7.94 12.94 -6.78
CA THR A 108 -6.54 12.54 -6.92
C THR A 108 -5.59 13.58 -6.32
N ALA A 109 -5.86 14.87 -6.54
CA ALA A 109 -5.05 15.99 -6.06
C ALA A 109 -5.25 16.30 -4.58
N LEU A 110 -6.34 15.83 -3.96
CA LEU A 110 -6.78 16.20 -2.61
C LEU A 110 -5.65 16.16 -1.56
N PRO A 111 -4.81 15.12 -1.49
CA PRO A 111 -3.73 15.08 -0.50
C PRO A 111 -2.68 16.18 -0.70
N LEU A 112 -2.39 16.58 -1.94
CA LEU A 112 -1.48 17.70 -2.24
C LEU A 112 -2.09 19.04 -1.83
N LEU A 113 -3.37 19.24 -2.11
CA LEU A 113 -4.10 20.45 -1.73
C LEU A 113 -4.14 20.59 -0.20
N LEU A 114 -4.34 19.49 0.54
CA LEU A 114 -4.29 19.47 2.01
C LEU A 114 -2.89 19.75 2.58
N ARG A 115 -1.83 19.57 1.78
CA ARG A 115 -0.45 19.96 2.11
C ARG A 115 -0.14 21.41 1.74
N GLY A 116 -1.08 22.15 1.15
CA GLY A 116 -0.90 23.54 0.73
C GLY A 116 -0.20 23.71 -0.62
N VAL A 117 -0.08 22.64 -1.42
CA VAL A 117 0.42 22.73 -2.79
C VAL A 117 -0.56 23.54 -3.64
N SER A 118 -0.04 24.39 -4.53
CA SER A 118 -0.89 25.21 -5.40
C SER A 118 -1.84 24.37 -6.25
N HIS A 119 -3.04 24.87 -6.51
CA HIS A 119 -4.06 24.18 -7.32
C HIS A 119 -3.53 23.77 -8.70
N ARG A 120 -2.69 24.62 -9.33
CA ARG A 120 -2.10 24.35 -10.65
C ARG A 120 -1.13 23.16 -10.59
N GLU A 121 -0.25 23.12 -9.61
CA GLU A 121 0.74 22.05 -9.43
C GLU A 121 0.06 20.75 -9.01
N ALA A 122 -0.87 20.79 -8.05
CA ALA A 122 -1.63 19.64 -7.61
C ALA A 122 -2.44 19.01 -8.74
N LYS A 123 -3.08 19.84 -9.59
CA LYS A 123 -3.79 19.38 -10.79
C LYS A 123 -2.84 18.72 -11.78
N LYS A 124 -1.66 19.33 -12.06
CA LYS A 124 -0.68 18.76 -12.97
C LYS A 124 -0.24 17.37 -12.50
N ALA A 125 0.17 17.25 -11.23
CA ALA A 125 0.58 15.95 -10.66
C ALA A 125 -0.55 14.90 -10.69
N ALA A 126 -1.78 15.31 -10.39
CA ALA A 126 -2.93 14.42 -10.46
C ALA A 126 -3.18 13.92 -11.88
N MET A 127 -3.13 14.80 -12.89
CA MET A 127 -3.34 14.42 -14.28
C MET A 127 -2.28 13.44 -14.78
N GLU A 128 -1.01 13.62 -14.40
CA GLU A 128 0.08 12.70 -14.76
C GLU A 128 -0.20 11.26 -14.26
N TRP A 129 -0.70 11.10 -13.04
CA TRP A 129 -1.05 9.77 -12.51
C TRP A 129 -2.33 9.21 -13.12
N LEU A 130 -3.32 10.06 -13.42
CA LEU A 130 -4.54 9.62 -14.09
C LEU A 130 -4.25 9.11 -15.52
N GLU A 131 -3.35 9.74 -16.26
CA GLU A 131 -2.91 9.26 -17.57
C GLU A 131 -2.17 7.92 -17.46
N ARG A 132 -1.23 7.79 -16.53
CA ARG A 132 -0.49 6.53 -16.30
C ARG A 132 -1.40 5.35 -15.90
N LEU A 133 -2.57 5.62 -15.36
CA LEU A 133 -3.58 4.63 -14.95
C LEU A 133 -4.73 4.48 -15.97
N ASP A 134 -4.60 5.03 -17.17
CA ASP A 134 -5.58 4.98 -18.26
C ASP A 134 -6.97 5.48 -17.87
N ILE A 135 -7.03 6.54 -17.04
CA ILE A 135 -8.28 7.19 -16.61
C ILE A 135 -8.27 8.71 -16.79
N GLY A 136 -7.31 9.26 -17.55
CA GLY A 136 -7.21 10.70 -17.83
C GLY A 136 -8.48 11.26 -18.48
N THR A 137 -9.13 10.49 -19.36
CA THR A 137 -10.41 10.86 -19.98
C THR A 137 -11.55 11.04 -18.98
N CYS A 138 -11.44 10.46 -17.79
CA CYS A 138 -12.41 10.59 -16.71
C CYS A 138 -12.14 11.76 -15.77
N ALA A 139 -11.11 12.58 -16.01
CA ALA A 139 -10.63 13.59 -15.06
C ALA A 139 -11.73 14.55 -14.53
N LYS A 140 -12.70 14.89 -15.33
CA LYS A 140 -13.83 15.77 -14.94
C LYS A 140 -15.06 15.05 -14.42
N LYS A 141 -15.08 13.71 -14.45
CA LYS A 141 -16.21 12.92 -13.99
C LYS A 141 -16.26 12.84 -12.47
N ARG A 142 -17.45 12.76 -11.89
CA ARG A 142 -17.66 12.55 -10.46
C ARG A 142 -17.76 11.06 -10.11
N PRO A 143 -17.46 10.65 -8.86
CA PRO A 143 -17.41 9.24 -8.46
C PRO A 143 -18.67 8.42 -8.79
N HIS A 144 -19.87 9.01 -8.68
CA HIS A 144 -21.12 8.31 -8.96
C HIS A 144 -21.31 7.93 -10.43
N THR A 145 -20.60 8.58 -11.38
CA THR A 145 -20.66 8.28 -12.82
C THR A 145 -19.58 7.31 -13.27
N LEU A 146 -18.73 6.83 -12.36
CA LEU A 146 -17.59 5.98 -12.66
C LEU A 146 -17.86 4.52 -12.32
N GLN A 147 -17.26 3.63 -13.10
CA GLN A 147 -17.23 2.20 -12.79
C GLN A 147 -16.33 1.92 -11.58
N GLN A 148 -16.52 0.76 -10.95
CA GLN A 148 -15.75 0.36 -9.77
C GLN A 148 -14.25 0.31 -10.06
N SER A 149 -13.84 -0.24 -11.21
CA SER A 149 -12.43 -0.27 -11.62
C SER A 149 -11.81 1.12 -11.78
N GLN A 150 -12.58 2.07 -12.35
CA GLN A 150 -12.13 3.45 -12.49
C GLN A 150 -11.95 4.13 -11.13
N ARG A 151 -12.91 3.93 -10.20
CA ARG A 151 -12.81 4.44 -8.82
C ARG A 151 -11.58 3.90 -8.10
N GLN A 152 -11.26 2.61 -8.28
CA GLN A 152 -10.07 2.00 -7.67
C GLN A 152 -8.77 2.58 -8.25
N ARG A 153 -8.69 2.79 -9.56
CA ARG A 153 -7.54 3.44 -10.21
C ARG A 153 -7.33 4.87 -9.68
N ILE A 154 -8.41 5.61 -9.42
CA ILE A 154 -8.33 6.94 -8.78
C ILE A 154 -7.77 6.84 -7.36
N SER A 155 -8.18 5.84 -6.58
CA SER A 155 -7.63 5.61 -5.24
C SER A 155 -6.12 5.34 -5.28
N VAL A 156 -5.65 4.55 -6.25
CA VAL A 156 -4.22 4.31 -6.48
C VAL A 156 -3.50 5.59 -6.93
N ALA A 157 -4.05 6.34 -7.89
CA ALA A 157 -3.51 7.62 -8.33
C ALA A 157 -3.35 8.59 -7.16
N ARG A 158 -4.39 8.71 -6.31
CA ARG A 158 -4.39 9.56 -5.12
C ARG A 158 -3.28 9.19 -4.14
N ALA A 159 -3.06 7.89 -3.91
CA ALA A 159 -2.00 7.43 -3.03
C ALA A 159 -0.60 7.74 -3.57
N LEU A 160 -0.39 7.65 -4.88
CA LEU A 160 0.89 7.89 -5.55
C LEU A 160 1.21 9.38 -5.73
N THR A 161 0.19 10.22 -5.87
CA THR A 161 0.34 11.66 -6.22
C THR A 161 1.21 12.43 -5.23
N THR A 162 1.27 12.01 -3.98
CA THR A 162 2.07 12.67 -2.93
C THR A 162 3.51 12.20 -2.85
N ALA A 163 3.94 11.26 -3.70
CA ALA A 163 5.23 10.57 -3.60
C ALA A 163 5.52 10.12 -2.14
N PRO A 164 4.67 9.27 -1.55
CA PRO A 164 4.78 8.89 -0.15
C PRO A 164 6.01 8.03 0.10
N ALA A 165 6.53 8.02 1.33
CA ALA A 165 7.58 7.09 1.73
C ALA A 165 7.06 5.65 1.80
N VAL A 166 5.82 5.46 2.25
CA VAL A 166 5.19 4.14 2.37
C VAL A 166 3.76 4.17 1.84
N ILE A 167 3.38 3.17 1.05
CA ILE A 167 1.99 2.91 0.66
C ILE A 167 1.49 1.68 1.41
N PHE A 168 0.39 1.84 2.12
CA PHE A 168 -0.38 0.73 2.69
C PHE A 168 -1.54 0.43 1.75
N ALA A 169 -1.57 -0.77 1.18
CA ALA A 169 -2.61 -1.21 0.25
C ALA A 169 -3.36 -2.42 0.83
N ASP A 170 -4.59 -2.20 1.26
CA ASP A 170 -5.44 -3.25 1.82
C ASP A 170 -6.36 -3.80 0.74
N GLU A 171 -6.11 -5.05 0.31
CA GLU A 171 -6.87 -5.73 -0.75
C GLU A 171 -7.15 -4.82 -1.99
N PRO A 172 -6.14 -4.15 -2.56
CA PRO A 172 -6.33 -3.03 -3.51
C PRO A 172 -7.03 -3.41 -4.80
N THR A 173 -7.27 -4.68 -5.04
CA THR A 173 -7.88 -5.19 -6.27
C THR A 173 -9.01 -6.18 -6.03
N ALA A 174 -9.48 -6.32 -4.78
CA ALA A 174 -10.51 -7.31 -4.42
C ALA A 174 -11.81 -7.15 -5.21
N THR A 175 -12.16 -5.92 -5.59
CA THR A 175 -13.39 -5.58 -6.31
C THR A 175 -13.20 -5.51 -7.83
N LEU A 176 -12.02 -5.83 -8.36
CA LEU A 176 -11.68 -5.69 -9.77
C LEU A 176 -11.77 -7.02 -10.53
N HIS A 177 -12.13 -6.95 -11.81
CA HIS A 177 -11.98 -8.07 -12.73
C HIS A 177 -10.50 -8.39 -12.99
N ARG A 178 -10.19 -9.63 -13.40
CA ARG A 178 -8.82 -10.14 -13.53
C ARG A 178 -7.90 -9.24 -14.39
N THR A 179 -8.39 -8.75 -15.52
CA THR A 179 -7.64 -7.85 -16.41
C THR A 179 -7.27 -6.53 -15.75
N ASP A 180 -8.23 -5.91 -15.05
CA ASP A 180 -8.03 -4.65 -14.34
C ASP A 180 -7.09 -4.81 -13.15
N ARG A 181 -7.14 -5.96 -12.43
CA ARG A 181 -6.22 -6.29 -11.34
C ARG A 181 -4.78 -6.21 -11.78
N THR A 182 -4.45 -6.90 -12.87
CA THR A 182 -3.08 -6.97 -13.40
C THR A 182 -2.56 -5.59 -13.77
N HIS A 183 -3.39 -4.77 -14.41
CA HIS A 183 -3.01 -3.41 -14.80
C HIS A 183 -2.74 -2.52 -13.57
N VAL A 184 -3.66 -2.47 -12.61
CA VAL A 184 -3.53 -1.66 -11.40
C VAL A 184 -2.30 -2.07 -10.58
N LEU A 185 -2.09 -3.37 -10.40
CA LEU A 185 -0.95 -3.87 -9.61
C LEU A 185 0.38 -3.62 -10.31
N ARG A 186 0.47 -3.83 -11.63
CA ARG A 186 1.69 -3.51 -12.38
C ARG A 186 2.02 -2.03 -12.30
N THR A 187 1.02 -1.15 -12.44
CA THR A 187 1.24 0.30 -12.31
C THR A 187 1.70 0.66 -10.90
N LEU A 188 1.07 0.11 -9.86
CA LEU A 188 1.46 0.36 -8.46
C LEU A 188 2.90 -0.13 -8.19
N THR A 189 3.22 -1.38 -8.55
CA THR A 189 4.54 -1.97 -8.28
C THR A 189 5.65 -1.33 -9.12
N SER A 190 5.38 -0.99 -10.38
CA SER A 190 6.32 -0.27 -11.24
C SER A 190 6.58 1.14 -10.71
N ALA A 191 5.54 1.87 -10.31
CA ALA A 191 5.66 3.18 -9.69
C ALA A 191 6.45 3.11 -8.38
N ALA A 192 6.16 2.13 -7.52
CA ALA A 192 6.88 1.93 -6.27
C ALA A 192 8.38 1.73 -6.51
N ARG A 193 8.75 0.84 -7.42
CA ARG A 193 10.15 0.55 -7.76
C ARG A 193 10.87 1.74 -8.40
N SER A 194 10.22 2.45 -9.34
CA SER A 194 10.85 3.59 -10.02
C SER A 194 11.02 4.82 -9.14
N HIS A 195 10.26 4.94 -8.05
CA HIS A 195 10.31 6.09 -7.14
C HIS A 195 10.87 5.72 -5.74
N GLY A 196 11.33 4.48 -5.54
CA GLY A 196 11.82 4.01 -4.24
C GLY A 196 10.77 4.01 -3.14
N ILE A 197 9.48 3.80 -3.49
CA ILE A 197 8.38 3.81 -2.53
C ILE A 197 8.26 2.42 -1.89
N THR A 198 8.26 2.36 -0.57
CA THR A 198 7.96 1.13 0.17
C THR A 198 6.47 0.81 0.09
N VAL A 199 6.11 -0.46 -0.12
CA VAL A 199 4.70 -0.90 -0.18
C VAL A 199 4.45 -2.02 0.81
N VAL A 200 3.42 -1.86 1.65
CA VAL A 200 2.88 -2.93 2.49
C VAL A 200 1.51 -3.31 1.93
N LEU A 201 1.45 -4.47 1.29
CA LEU A 201 0.29 -4.96 0.57
C LEU A 201 -0.40 -6.09 1.36
N ALA A 202 -1.63 -5.90 1.82
CA ALA A 202 -2.43 -6.98 2.38
C ALA A 202 -3.25 -7.66 1.28
N THR A 203 -3.17 -8.99 1.19
CA THR A 203 -3.95 -9.75 0.22
C THR A 203 -4.16 -11.20 0.66
N HIS A 204 -5.26 -11.80 0.20
CA HIS A 204 -5.49 -13.25 0.30
C HIS A 204 -5.20 -13.98 -1.02
N ASP A 205 -4.84 -13.26 -2.07
CA ASP A 205 -4.56 -13.77 -3.41
C ASP A 205 -3.06 -14.05 -3.58
N ALA A 206 -2.71 -15.32 -3.86
CA ALA A 206 -1.32 -15.75 -4.02
C ALA A 206 -0.66 -15.17 -5.29
N GLU A 207 -1.41 -14.92 -6.37
CA GLU A 207 -0.90 -14.30 -7.59
C GLU A 207 -0.46 -12.85 -7.31
N ILE A 208 -1.22 -12.15 -6.45
CA ILE A 208 -0.88 -10.78 -6.02
C ILE A 208 0.33 -10.79 -5.09
N ALA A 209 0.36 -11.72 -4.14
CA ALA A 209 1.48 -11.85 -3.22
C ALA A 209 2.82 -12.15 -3.93
N ALA A 210 2.78 -12.87 -5.07
CA ALA A 210 3.95 -13.18 -5.88
C ALA A 210 4.59 -11.94 -6.56
N LEU A 211 3.92 -10.79 -6.58
CA LEU A 211 4.48 -9.53 -7.08
C LEU A 211 5.36 -8.83 -6.05
N ALA A 212 5.25 -9.21 -4.78
CA ALA A 212 6.05 -8.68 -3.69
C ALA A 212 7.45 -9.29 -3.65
N ASP A 213 8.36 -8.61 -2.97
CA ASP A 213 9.73 -9.09 -2.77
C ASP A 213 9.77 -10.14 -1.65
N ARG A 214 8.84 -10.04 -0.69
CA ARG A 214 8.69 -10.95 0.44
C ARG A 214 7.23 -11.04 0.89
N ALA A 215 6.83 -12.20 1.40
CA ALA A 215 5.51 -12.41 2.00
C ALA A 215 5.62 -12.76 3.48
N VAL A 216 4.69 -12.21 4.28
CA VAL A 216 4.49 -12.51 5.70
C VAL A 216 3.09 -13.10 5.86
N PRO A 217 2.96 -14.41 6.06
CA PRO A 217 1.67 -15.03 6.25
C PRO A 217 1.15 -14.79 7.68
N LEU A 218 -0.14 -14.42 7.76
CA LEU A 218 -0.91 -14.24 8.98
C LEU A 218 -2.02 -15.27 9.05
N LEU A 219 -2.14 -15.91 10.19
CA LEU A 219 -3.25 -16.79 10.55
C LEU A 219 -3.68 -16.48 11.99
N ASP A 220 -4.97 -16.24 12.21
CA ASP A 220 -5.56 -15.93 13.52
C ASP A 220 -4.78 -14.87 14.31
N GLY A 221 -4.42 -13.78 13.64
CA GLY A 221 -3.70 -12.65 14.23
C GLY A 221 -2.23 -12.94 14.56
N ARG A 222 -1.65 -14.05 14.11
CA ARG A 222 -0.27 -14.44 14.37
C ARG A 222 0.50 -14.64 13.08
N ARG A 223 1.78 -14.29 13.11
CA ARG A 223 2.69 -14.61 12.00
C ARG A 223 2.98 -16.11 11.99
N VAL A 224 2.74 -16.74 10.85
CA VAL A 224 3.19 -18.12 10.59
C VAL A 224 4.58 -18.05 9.94
N ALA A 225 5.36 -19.15 9.98
CA ALA A 225 6.69 -19.18 9.40
C ALA A 225 6.69 -18.68 7.95
N THR A 226 7.64 -17.82 7.59
CA THR A 226 7.75 -17.23 6.25
C THR A 226 8.06 -18.33 5.26
N VAL A 227 7.15 -18.59 4.33
CA VAL A 227 7.47 -19.39 3.14
C VAL A 227 8.20 -18.46 2.18
N ALA A 228 9.48 -18.75 1.88
CA ALA A 228 10.20 -18.02 0.85
C ALA A 228 9.46 -18.18 -0.49
N LEU A 229 9.09 -17.07 -1.11
CA LEU A 229 8.56 -17.11 -2.47
C LEU A 229 9.69 -17.61 -3.39
N PRO A 230 9.39 -18.47 -4.39
CA PRO A 230 10.40 -18.91 -5.33
C PRO A 230 11.02 -17.70 -6.02
N ALA A 231 12.35 -17.66 -6.07
CA ALA A 231 13.09 -16.62 -6.78
C ALA A 231 12.57 -16.50 -8.21
N LYS A 232 12.31 -15.26 -8.66
CA LYS A 232 11.97 -15.00 -10.06
C LYS A 232 13.12 -15.51 -10.92
N THR A 233 12.90 -16.58 -11.65
CA THR A 233 13.81 -17.00 -12.72
C THR A 233 13.72 -15.95 -13.82
N ASP A 234 14.78 -15.18 -14.01
CA ASP A 234 14.97 -14.31 -15.17
C ASP A 234 15.02 -15.19 -16.43
N THR A 235 13.85 -15.43 -17.01
CA THR A 235 13.74 -16.11 -18.30
C THR A 235 13.79 -15.04 -19.40
N GLU A 236 14.92 -14.34 -19.52
CA GLU A 236 15.26 -13.70 -20.78
C GLU A 236 16.15 -14.67 -21.56
N GLY A 237 15.50 -15.29 -22.54
CA GLY A 237 16.10 -16.22 -23.46
C GLY A 237 17.21 -15.61 -24.30
N ARG A 238 18.42 -16.10 -24.13
CA ARG A 238 19.39 -16.12 -25.21
C ARG A 238 19.01 -17.23 -26.20
N ALA A 239 18.24 -16.87 -27.19
CA ALA A 239 18.18 -17.64 -28.43
C ALA A 239 19.50 -17.38 -29.18
N ALA A 240 20.50 -18.26 -28.98
CA ALA A 240 21.66 -18.31 -29.82
C ALA A 240 21.24 -18.95 -31.14
N CYS A 241 21.20 -18.15 -32.18
CA CYS A 241 21.08 -18.56 -33.56
C CYS A 241 22.46 -19.15 -33.97
N SER A 242 22.58 -20.46 -34.06
CA SER A 242 23.67 -21.12 -34.75
C SER A 242 23.17 -21.56 -36.11
N LEU A 243 23.38 -20.73 -37.11
CA LEU A 243 23.43 -21.15 -38.50
C LEU A 243 24.84 -21.78 -38.73
N SER A 244 24.85 -23.04 -39.11
CA SER A 244 26.01 -23.71 -39.70
C SER A 244 25.57 -24.34 -41.01
N VAL A 245 26.14 -23.81 -42.09
CA VAL A 245 26.52 -24.36 -43.37
C VAL A 245 25.75 -25.54 -43.92
#